data_decbb2bceb3d99b5920d08ce4d4bf054
#
_entry.id   decbb2bceb3d99b5920d08ce4d4bf054
#
_cell.length_a   1.000
_cell.length_b   1.000
_cell.length_c   1.000
_cell.angle_alpha   90.00
_cell.angle_beta   90.00
_cell.angle_gamma   90.00
#
_symmetry.space_group_name_H-M   'P 1'
#
loop_
_entity.id
_entity.type
_entity.pdbx_description
1 polymer ?
#
loop_
_entity_poly.entity_id
_entity_poly.type
_entity_poly.pdbx_seq_one_letter_code
_entity_poly.pdbx_strand_id
1 'polypeptide(L)'
;KQRINVVIKALENVYFNYGEQIKTGYKHGGCQFYMPGFWYRRNLRSPKEAPSFHTSDSWLVREDRLSTPLTAAFNSANGKSMSVIRIDKFDKEALATHKEGEVIVSGETSIGYTGFENVGGMTVLSYGFPYREAPKTYIRKLTLAPSVEAFQLLRKGDSITLTWELAEIDAADFSECVQRTWEYCYDTNRPQPVDTPYTVDRMKEVLSNFFVESYVDNTPTHYYSGVELKTATCDHVDVAEIGFVGRTLLNAFNA
;
A
#
# COMPACT_ATOMS: atom_id res chain seq x y z
N LYS A 1 19.07 12.58 3.58
CA LYS A 1 18.90 11.15 3.91
C LYS A 1 19.36 10.90 5.33
N GLN A 2 18.48 10.35 6.17
CA GLN A 2 18.75 10.02 7.56
C GLN A 2 18.17 8.64 7.88
N ARG A 3 18.99 7.75 8.46
CA ARG A 3 18.52 6.44 8.95
C ARG A 3 18.16 6.56 10.43
N ILE A 4 17.03 6.00 10.79
CA ILE A 4 16.48 5.96 12.14
C ILE A 4 16.46 4.50 12.57
N ASN A 5 17.27 4.19 13.60
CA ASN A 5 17.30 2.87 14.22
C ASN A 5 16.73 2.97 15.63
N VAL A 6 15.75 2.15 15.91
CA VAL A 6 15.10 2.08 17.23
C VAL A 6 15.30 0.69 17.80
N VAL A 7 15.86 0.62 19.00
CA VAL A 7 16.03 -0.64 19.73
C VAL A 7 15.14 -0.60 20.96
N ILE A 8 14.18 -1.52 21.01
CA ILE A 8 13.27 -1.68 22.16
C ILE A 8 13.68 -2.93 22.89
N LYS A 9 14.00 -2.80 24.19
CA LYS A 9 14.38 -3.90 25.07
C LYS A 9 13.38 -4.03 26.21
N ALA A 10 12.83 -5.22 26.40
CA ALA A 10 11.91 -5.49 27.48
C ALA A 10 12.63 -5.76 28.81
N LEU A 11 12.30 -4.98 29.84
CA LEU A 11 12.77 -5.20 31.21
C LEU A 11 11.86 -6.16 31.98
N GLU A 12 10.63 -6.32 31.50
CA GLU A 12 9.62 -7.28 31.97
C GLU A 12 8.76 -7.73 30.77
N ASN A 13 7.86 -8.68 30.98
CA ASN A 13 6.91 -9.05 29.93
C ASN A 13 5.95 -7.90 29.66
N VAL A 14 5.89 -7.38 28.45
CA VAL A 14 5.10 -6.22 28.10
C VAL A 14 4.44 -6.39 26.73
N TYR A 15 3.20 -5.97 26.62
CA TYR A 15 2.58 -5.71 25.33
C TYR A 15 2.89 -4.27 24.92
N PHE A 16 3.51 -4.09 23.79
CA PHE A 16 3.98 -2.79 23.34
C PHE A 16 3.41 -2.41 21.98
N ASN A 17 3.30 -1.12 21.77
CA ASN A 17 3.17 -0.44 20.51
C ASN A 17 4.14 0.73 20.52
N TYR A 18 4.85 0.95 19.43
CA TYR A 18 5.77 2.05 19.25
C TYR A 18 5.33 2.91 18.08
N GLY A 19 5.32 4.22 18.25
CA GLY A 19 5.00 5.16 17.18
C GLY A 19 5.72 6.47 17.31
N GLU A 20 6.08 7.05 16.17
CA GLU A 20 6.76 8.33 16.05
C GLU A 20 6.13 9.20 14.97
N GLN A 21 6.37 10.50 15.10
CA GLN A 21 5.89 11.52 14.16
C GLN A 21 7.04 12.42 13.73
N ILE A 22 7.17 12.63 12.43
CA ILE A 22 8.14 13.55 11.85
C ILE A 22 7.41 14.78 11.34
N LYS A 23 7.75 15.95 11.87
CA LYS A 23 7.21 17.22 11.41
C LYS A 23 7.88 17.62 10.10
N THR A 24 7.09 17.73 9.03
CA THR A 24 7.62 18.11 7.71
C THR A 24 7.90 19.61 7.57
N GLY A 25 7.29 20.43 8.40
CA GLY A 25 7.28 21.89 8.21
C GLY A 25 6.33 22.38 7.11
N TYR A 26 5.54 21.49 6.50
CA TYR A 26 4.64 21.83 5.41
C TYR A 26 3.22 22.11 5.91
N LYS A 27 2.57 23.13 5.36
CA LYS A 27 1.13 23.35 5.57
C LYS A 27 0.35 22.22 4.95
N HIS A 28 -0.51 21.58 5.72
CA HIS A 28 -1.23 20.37 5.31
C HIS A 28 -2.11 20.60 4.06
N GLY A 29 -2.78 21.74 3.99
CA GLY A 29 -3.59 22.12 2.83
C GLY A 29 -2.81 22.25 1.51
N GLY A 30 -1.48 22.45 1.55
CA GLY A 30 -0.59 22.51 0.38
C GLY A 30 0.04 21.18 -0.02
N CYS A 31 -0.17 20.11 0.75
CA CYS A 31 0.46 18.82 0.51
C CYS A 31 -0.36 17.89 -0.38
N GLN A 32 0.36 17.07 -1.13
CA GLN A 32 -0.13 15.90 -1.83
C GLN A 32 0.64 14.69 -1.29
N PHE A 33 -0.05 13.55 -1.13
CA PHE A 33 0.53 12.38 -0.47
C PHE A 33 0.67 11.22 -1.44
N TYR A 34 1.71 10.43 -1.20
CA TYR A 34 1.98 9.21 -1.94
C TYR A 34 2.23 8.05 -0.98
N MET A 35 1.40 7.01 -1.10
CA MET A 35 1.58 5.72 -0.45
C MET A 35 1.39 4.65 -1.54
N PRO A 36 2.43 3.92 -1.93
CA PRO A 36 2.44 3.08 -3.12
C PRO A 36 1.31 2.05 -3.16
N GLY A 37 0.54 2.04 -4.24
CA GLY A 37 -0.59 1.13 -4.41
C GLY A 37 -1.87 1.50 -3.65
N PHE A 38 -1.81 2.49 -2.75
CA PHE A 38 -2.92 2.81 -1.86
C PHE A 38 -3.39 4.27 -1.95
N TRP A 39 -2.46 5.24 -2.00
CA TRP A 39 -2.80 6.64 -1.93
C TRP A 39 -2.02 7.50 -2.92
N TYR A 40 -2.73 8.30 -3.71
CA TYR A 40 -2.18 9.26 -4.67
C TYR A 40 -2.83 10.63 -4.51
N ARG A 41 -2.02 11.66 -4.28
CA ARG A 41 -2.47 13.04 -4.03
C ARG A 41 -3.38 13.12 -2.81
N ARG A 42 -4.69 13.24 -3.00
CA ARG A 42 -5.72 13.31 -1.96
C ARG A 42 -6.81 12.24 -2.12
N ASN A 43 -6.64 11.33 -3.05
CA ASN A 43 -7.61 10.29 -3.39
C ASN A 43 -9.03 10.84 -3.66
N LEU A 44 -9.17 12.06 -4.19
CA LEU A 44 -10.47 12.72 -4.37
C LEU A 44 -11.35 12.05 -5.43
N ARG A 45 -10.79 11.18 -6.26
CA ARG A 45 -11.56 10.37 -7.21
C ARG A 45 -12.17 9.12 -6.59
N SER A 46 -11.74 8.78 -5.36
CA SER A 46 -12.30 7.65 -4.62
C SER A 46 -13.69 7.98 -4.09
N PRO A 47 -14.57 6.98 -3.96
CA PRO A 47 -15.84 7.15 -3.27
C PRO A 47 -15.65 7.64 -1.82
N LYS A 48 -16.70 8.25 -1.23
CA LYS A 48 -16.66 8.72 0.16
C LYS A 48 -16.45 7.60 1.18
N GLU A 49 -16.79 6.38 0.81
CA GLU A 49 -16.65 5.15 1.60
C GLU A 49 -15.27 4.49 1.44
N ALA A 50 -14.36 5.13 0.72
CA ALA A 50 -12.98 4.66 0.54
C ALA A 50 -12.01 5.61 1.24
N PRO A 51 -10.75 5.16 1.50
CA PRO A 51 -9.70 6.03 2.00
C PRO A 51 -9.47 7.22 1.07
N SER A 52 -9.82 8.41 1.53
CA SER A 52 -9.71 9.65 0.75
C SER A 52 -9.83 10.87 1.67
N PHE A 53 -9.53 12.06 1.16
CA PHE A 53 -9.79 13.32 1.87
C PHE A 53 -11.29 13.65 2.03
N HIS A 54 -12.19 12.94 1.34
CA HIS A 54 -13.62 13.04 1.62
C HIS A 54 -13.99 12.45 2.99
N THR A 55 -13.20 11.46 3.45
CA THR A 55 -13.43 10.77 4.72
C THR A 55 -12.59 11.40 5.84
N SER A 56 -11.32 11.64 5.60
CA SER A 56 -10.38 12.25 6.54
C SER A 56 -9.17 12.81 5.80
N ASP A 57 -8.57 13.86 6.35
CA ASP A 57 -7.31 14.42 5.90
C ASP A 57 -6.09 13.81 6.62
N SER A 58 -6.31 12.79 7.44
CA SER A 58 -5.28 12.07 8.19
C SER A 58 -5.52 10.58 8.05
N TRP A 59 -4.49 9.84 7.67
CA TRP A 59 -4.56 8.38 7.47
C TRP A 59 -3.30 7.68 7.91
N LEU A 60 -3.48 6.65 8.74
CA LEU A 60 -2.47 5.66 9.10
C LEU A 60 -2.90 4.32 8.52
N VAL A 61 -1.96 3.64 7.88
CA VAL A 61 -2.23 2.44 7.11
C VAL A 61 -1.22 1.36 7.46
N ARG A 62 -1.68 0.17 7.55
CA ARG A 62 -0.88 -1.03 7.72
C ARG A 62 0.07 -1.21 6.54
N GLU A 63 1.35 -1.47 6.80
CA GLU A 63 2.41 -1.52 5.77
C GLU A 63 2.19 -2.61 4.71
N ASP A 64 1.57 -3.74 5.06
CA ASP A 64 1.26 -4.82 4.12
C ASP A 64 0.15 -4.50 3.10
N ARG A 65 -0.52 -3.37 3.25
CA ARG A 65 -1.46 -2.85 2.25
C ARG A 65 -0.78 -2.06 1.13
N LEU A 66 0.48 -1.75 1.31
CA LEU A 66 1.27 -0.94 0.40
C LEU A 66 2.17 -1.85 -0.45
N SER A 67 2.37 -1.52 -1.71
CA SER A 67 3.35 -2.22 -2.54
C SER A 67 4.81 -1.95 -2.13
N THR A 68 5.02 -0.88 -1.37
CA THR A 68 6.26 -0.54 -0.69
C THR A 68 5.92 0.21 0.59
N PRO A 69 6.49 -0.14 1.76
CA PRO A 69 6.12 0.44 3.05
C PRO A 69 6.69 1.85 3.22
N LEU A 70 6.06 2.82 2.57
CA LEU A 70 6.46 4.22 2.63
C LEU A 70 5.25 5.17 2.61
N THR A 71 5.48 6.35 3.19
CA THR A 71 4.61 7.52 3.00
C THR A 71 5.47 8.72 2.61
N ALA A 72 5.07 9.41 1.55
CA ALA A 72 5.68 10.68 1.14
C ALA A 72 4.66 11.82 1.16
N ALA A 73 5.08 12.98 1.64
CA ALA A 73 4.34 14.24 1.58
C ALA A 73 5.07 15.21 0.64
N PHE A 74 4.45 15.56 -0.46
CA PHE A 74 4.95 16.53 -1.44
C PHE A 74 4.28 17.89 -1.22
N ASN A 75 5.09 18.92 -1.03
CA ASN A 75 4.61 20.29 -0.94
C ASN A 75 4.75 20.98 -2.30
N SER A 76 3.63 21.18 -2.97
CA SER A 76 3.58 21.81 -4.30
C SER A 76 4.02 23.28 -4.33
N ALA A 77 4.04 23.96 -3.18
CA ALA A 77 4.43 25.36 -3.11
C ALA A 77 5.94 25.57 -3.23
N ASN A 78 6.76 24.60 -2.85
CA ASN A 78 8.22 24.71 -2.88
C ASN A 78 8.93 23.57 -3.61
N GLY A 79 8.19 22.63 -4.20
CA GLY A 79 8.76 21.51 -4.95
C GLY A 79 9.53 20.50 -4.08
N LYS A 80 9.24 20.43 -2.78
CA LYS A 80 9.93 19.52 -1.86
C LYS A 80 9.03 18.40 -1.38
N SER A 81 9.60 17.24 -1.25
CA SER A 81 8.96 16.07 -0.66
C SER A 81 9.77 15.55 0.52
N MET A 82 9.07 15.10 1.54
CA MET A 82 9.65 14.32 2.62
C MET A 82 8.98 12.95 2.66
N SER A 83 9.76 11.90 2.79
CA SER A 83 9.25 10.53 2.87
C SER A 83 9.86 9.75 4.02
N VAL A 84 9.06 8.89 4.64
CA VAL A 84 9.50 7.88 5.60
C VAL A 84 9.30 6.50 4.99
N ILE A 85 10.34 5.66 5.07
CA ILE A 85 10.41 4.35 4.39
C ILE A 85 10.83 3.33 5.43
N ARG A 86 10.11 2.20 5.53
CA ARG A 86 10.55 1.05 6.33
C ARG A 86 11.62 0.28 5.60
N ILE A 87 12.71 -0.07 6.29
CA ILE A 87 13.85 -0.79 5.70
C ILE A 87 13.90 -2.25 6.14
N ASP A 88 13.23 -2.60 7.22
CA ASP A 88 13.23 -3.97 7.74
C ASP A 88 12.51 -4.94 6.79
N LYS A 89 12.88 -6.20 6.88
CA LYS A 89 12.22 -7.27 6.11
C LYS A 89 10.88 -7.62 6.72
N PHE A 90 9.92 -7.94 5.86
CA PHE A 90 8.62 -8.50 6.23
C PHE A 90 8.69 -10.02 6.10
N ASP A 91 8.95 -10.70 7.21
CA ASP A 91 9.11 -12.16 7.27
C ASP A 91 8.12 -12.85 8.23
N LYS A 92 7.31 -12.06 8.96
CA LYS A 92 6.33 -12.53 9.94
C LYS A 92 5.00 -11.82 9.72
N GLU A 93 3.97 -12.56 9.38
CA GLU A 93 2.69 -12.02 8.90
C GLU A 93 1.53 -12.22 9.90
N ALA A 94 1.82 -12.51 11.17
CA ALA A 94 0.75 -12.68 12.14
C ALA A 94 -0.06 -11.39 12.31
N LEU A 95 -1.38 -11.53 12.26
CA LEU A 95 -2.33 -10.47 12.53
C LEU A 95 -3.20 -10.84 13.74
N ALA A 96 -3.76 -9.84 14.40
CA ALA A 96 -4.73 -10.07 15.43
C ALA A 96 -6.04 -10.65 14.85
N THR A 97 -6.72 -11.47 15.65
CA THR A 97 -8.01 -12.04 15.26
C THR A 97 -9.12 -11.00 15.24
N HIS A 98 -9.09 -10.04 16.18
CA HIS A 98 -9.96 -8.87 16.20
C HIS A 98 -9.44 -7.79 15.24
N LYS A 99 -10.38 -7.02 14.66
CA LYS A 99 -10.08 -6.06 13.59
C LYS A 99 -10.45 -4.63 13.94
N GLU A 100 -10.72 -4.32 15.21
CA GLU A 100 -11.07 -2.99 15.66
C GLU A 100 -10.65 -2.77 17.12
N GLY A 101 -10.39 -1.51 17.47
CA GLY A 101 -9.92 -1.12 18.79
C GLY A 101 -8.49 -1.56 19.07
N GLU A 102 -8.17 -1.73 20.34
CA GLU A 102 -6.91 -2.27 20.80
C GLU A 102 -6.92 -3.79 20.67
N VAL A 103 -5.93 -4.33 19.98
CA VAL A 103 -5.86 -5.76 19.65
C VAL A 103 -4.48 -6.33 19.95
N ILE A 104 -4.43 -7.59 20.36
CA ILE A 104 -3.17 -8.30 20.61
C ILE A 104 -2.89 -9.21 19.43
N VAL A 105 -1.67 -9.10 18.89
CA VAL A 105 -1.18 -10.03 17.89
C VAL A 105 -0.89 -11.37 18.56
N SER A 106 -1.51 -12.44 18.07
CA SER A 106 -1.42 -13.78 18.68
C SER A 106 -0.13 -14.53 18.34
N GLY A 107 0.76 -13.94 17.59
CA GLY A 107 2.06 -14.48 17.17
C GLY A 107 3.07 -13.37 17.01
N GLU A 108 4.07 -13.60 16.17
CA GLU A 108 5.03 -12.57 15.79
C GLU A 108 4.62 -11.93 14.47
N THR A 109 4.66 -10.60 14.42
CA THR A 109 4.48 -9.83 13.20
C THR A 109 5.72 -9.01 12.90
N SER A 110 5.99 -8.73 11.63
CA SER A 110 6.92 -7.69 11.19
C SER A 110 6.18 -6.49 10.58
N ILE A 111 4.85 -6.52 10.60
CA ILE A 111 4.00 -5.51 9.99
C ILE A 111 3.86 -4.31 10.93
N GLY A 112 4.30 -3.15 10.47
CA GLY A 112 4.10 -1.87 11.11
C GLY A 112 3.01 -1.03 10.43
N TYR A 113 3.09 0.27 10.63
CA TYR A 113 2.21 1.23 9.97
C TYR A 113 2.99 2.46 9.52
N THR A 114 2.45 3.12 8.52
CA THR A 114 2.91 4.43 8.05
C THR A 114 1.73 5.27 7.63
N GLY A 115 1.92 6.59 7.60
CA GLY A 115 0.86 7.48 7.16
C GLY A 115 1.20 8.96 7.32
N PHE A 116 0.18 9.77 7.18
CA PHE A 116 0.25 11.21 7.35
C PHE A 116 -0.91 11.71 8.20
N GLU A 117 -0.66 12.77 8.96
CA GLU A 117 -1.67 13.39 9.80
C GLU A 117 -1.60 14.91 9.72
N ASN A 118 -2.75 15.53 9.94
CA ASN A 118 -2.89 16.97 10.10
C ASN A 118 -2.84 17.34 11.58
N VAL A 119 -1.74 17.92 12.02
CA VAL A 119 -1.57 18.37 13.40
C VAL A 119 -1.49 19.90 13.42
N GLY A 120 -2.57 20.54 13.86
CA GLY A 120 -2.63 22.02 13.92
C GLY A 120 -2.45 22.72 12.57
N GLY A 121 -2.91 22.11 11.46
CA GLY A 121 -2.75 22.64 10.10
C GLY A 121 -1.40 22.31 9.44
N MET A 122 -0.54 21.57 10.13
CA MET A 122 0.78 21.13 9.63
C MET A 122 0.77 19.64 9.35
N THR A 123 1.50 19.23 8.32
CA THR A 123 1.69 17.83 7.98
C THR A 123 2.74 17.20 8.88
N VAL A 124 2.41 16.06 9.45
CA VAL A 124 3.38 15.13 10.05
C VAL A 124 3.32 13.81 9.31
N LEU A 125 4.46 13.13 9.19
CA LEU A 125 4.57 11.74 8.76
C LEU A 125 4.63 10.88 10.00
N SER A 126 3.71 9.92 10.10
CA SER A 126 3.59 9.01 11.25
C SER A 126 3.96 7.60 10.84
N TYR A 127 4.69 6.90 11.68
CA TYR A 127 5.13 5.53 11.46
C TYR A 127 5.32 4.81 12.79
N GLY A 128 5.28 3.49 12.76
CA GLY A 128 5.46 2.71 13.98
C GLY A 128 5.27 1.22 13.81
N PHE A 129 5.26 0.52 14.97
CA PHE A 129 5.20 -0.94 15.05
C PHE A 129 4.65 -1.39 16.42
N PRO A 130 3.81 -2.43 16.51
CA PRO A 130 3.10 -3.10 15.42
C PRO A 130 2.10 -2.18 14.71
N TYR A 131 1.34 -2.75 13.79
CA TYR A 131 0.47 -1.99 12.90
C TYR A 131 -0.64 -1.21 13.62
N ARG A 132 -1.00 -0.07 13.00
CA ARG A 132 -2.14 0.78 13.35
C ARG A 132 -2.82 1.24 12.08
N GLU A 133 -4.15 1.32 12.10
CA GLU A 133 -4.95 1.91 11.02
C GLU A 133 -5.93 2.92 11.62
N ALA A 134 -5.89 4.14 11.13
CA ALA A 134 -6.73 5.24 11.61
C ALA A 134 -6.99 6.25 10.45
N PRO A 135 -8.11 6.99 10.49
CA PRO A 135 -9.21 6.95 11.45
C PRO A 135 -10.15 5.76 11.25
N LYS A 136 -9.94 5.03 10.15
CA LYS A 136 -10.71 3.83 9.76
C LYS A 136 -9.78 2.76 9.22
N THR A 137 -10.20 1.52 9.34
CA THR A 137 -9.57 0.36 8.70
C THR A 137 -10.22 0.10 7.35
N TYR A 138 -9.43 0.00 6.29
CA TYR A 138 -9.92 -0.39 4.97
C TYR A 138 -10.06 -1.91 4.90
N ILE A 139 -11.29 -2.41 4.78
CA ILE A 139 -11.55 -3.85 4.72
C ILE A 139 -11.57 -4.34 3.27
N ARG A 140 -12.36 -3.68 2.44
CA ARG A 140 -12.52 -3.98 1.01
C ARG A 140 -13.19 -2.80 0.32
N LYS A 141 -13.38 -2.89 -1.00
CA LYS A 141 -14.07 -1.87 -1.79
C LYS A 141 -15.35 -1.39 -1.07
N LEU A 142 -15.44 -0.10 -0.86
CA LEU A 142 -16.57 0.60 -0.22
C LEU A 142 -16.91 0.14 1.21
N THR A 143 -15.92 -0.43 1.91
CA THR A 143 -16.14 -0.90 3.29
C THR A 143 -15.01 -0.42 4.19
N LEU A 144 -15.35 0.48 5.10
CA LEU A 144 -14.48 0.97 6.16
C LEU A 144 -14.99 0.45 7.51
N ALA A 145 -14.07 -0.07 8.32
CA ALA A 145 -14.30 -0.46 9.71
C ALA A 145 -13.74 0.60 10.68
N PRO A 146 -14.03 0.53 11.97
CA PRO A 146 -13.37 1.34 12.98
C PRO A 146 -11.84 1.19 12.95
N SER A 147 -11.15 2.11 13.62
CA SER A 147 -9.68 2.08 13.77
C SER A 147 -9.22 0.83 14.51
N VAL A 148 -7.98 0.44 14.25
CA VAL A 148 -7.29 -0.65 14.96
C VAL A 148 -5.92 -0.20 15.41
N GLU A 149 -5.51 -0.63 16.60
CA GLU A 149 -4.18 -0.46 17.14
C GLU A 149 -3.69 -1.79 17.72
N ALA A 150 -2.62 -2.33 17.14
CA ALA A 150 -2.09 -3.64 17.52
C ALA A 150 -0.99 -3.53 18.57
N PHE A 151 -0.98 -4.50 19.46
CA PHE A 151 0.06 -4.69 20.47
C PHE A 151 0.69 -6.06 20.31
N GLN A 152 2.00 -6.15 20.45
CA GLN A 152 2.77 -7.39 20.43
C GLN A 152 3.43 -7.65 21.76
N LEU A 153 3.44 -8.91 22.20
CA LEU A 153 4.17 -9.32 23.38
C LEU A 153 5.69 -9.27 23.13
N LEU A 154 6.40 -8.58 24.00
CA LEU A 154 7.84 -8.66 24.11
C LEU A 154 8.17 -9.22 25.50
N ARG A 155 8.86 -10.35 25.54
CA ARG A 155 9.18 -11.03 26.81
C ARG A 155 10.40 -10.36 27.46
N LYS A 156 10.48 -10.48 28.78
CA LYS A 156 11.63 -10.00 29.55
C LYS A 156 12.95 -10.50 28.96
N GLY A 157 13.84 -9.58 28.67
CA GLY A 157 15.16 -9.84 28.08
C GLY A 157 15.18 -9.81 26.56
N ASP A 158 14.06 -9.92 25.90
CA ASP A 158 13.99 -9.81 24.43
C ASP A 158 14.21 -8.37 23.98
N SER A 159 14.66 -8.23 22.76
CA SER A 159 14.78 -6.94 22.09
C SER A 159 14.37 -7.03 20.63
N ILE A 160 13.80 -5.95 20.13
CA ILE A 160 13.49 -5.77 18.71
C ILE A 160 14.21 -4.53 18.18
N THR A 161 14.74 -4.64 16.97
CA THR A 161 15.32 -3.50 16.25
C THR A 161 14.42 -3.15 15.08
N LEU A 162 14.08 -1.88 14.96
CA LEU A 162 13.23 -1.33 13.93
C LEU A 162 14.00 -0.26 13.17
N THR A 163 13.93 -0.27 11.84
CA THR A 163 14.74 0.63 11.01
C THR A 163 13.86 1.35 9.99
N TRP A 164 13.92 2.67 10.00
CA TRP A 164 13.32 3.52 8.98
C TRP A 164 14.38 4.40 8.33
N GLU A 165 14.05 4.92 7.19
CA GLU A 165 14.84 5.91 6.49
C GLU A 165 13.99 7.13 6.14
N LEU A 166 14.48 8.30 6.50
CA LEU A 166 13.91 9.58 6.11
C LEU A 166 14.65 10.09 4.89
N ALA A 167 13.91 10.42 3.83
CA ALA A 167 14.46 11.00 2.62
C ALA A 167 13.74 12.31 2.26
N GLU A 168 14.52 13.29 1.83
CA GLU A 168 14.04 14.52 1.21
C GLU A 168 14.36 14.47 -0.28
N ILE A 169 13.39 14.82 -1.11
CA ILE A 169 13.48 14.77 -2.57
C ILE A 169 12.90 16.06 -3.12
N ASP A 170 13.66 16.74 -3.99
CA ASP A 170 13.16 17.86 -4.77
C ASP A 170 12.46 17.33 -6.04
N ALA A 171 11.31 17.90 -6.38
CA ALA A 171 10.55 17.53 -7.57
C ALA A 171 9.77 18.73 -8.10
N ALA A 172 9.69 18.89 -9.40
CA ALA A 172 8.96 19.99 -10.04
C ALA A 172 7.44 19.83 -9.86
N ASP A 173 6.96 18.59 -9.84
CA ASP A 173 5.55 18.28 -9.64
C ASP A 173 5.35 16.95 -8.90
N PHE A 174 4.09 16.59 -8.64
CA PHE A 174 3.75 15.36 -7.94
C PHE A 174 4.13 14.09 -8.72
N SER A 175 4.08 14.11 -10.05
CA SER A 175 4.44 12.95 -10.88
C SER A 175 5.93 12.66 -10.79
N GLU A 176 6.75 13.69 -10.87
CA GLU A 176 8.19 13.59 -10.65
C GLU A 176 8.52 13.17 -9.20
N CYS A 177 7.78 13.68 -8.22
CA CYS A 177 7.92 13.24 -6.83
C CYS A 177 7.68 11.73 -6.69
N VAL A 178 6.61 11.19 -7.30
CA VAL A 178 6.32 9.76 -7.29
C VAL A 178 7.44 8.97 -7.96
N GLN A 179 7.88 9.39 -9.14
CA GLN A 179 8.95 8.73 -9.88
C GLN A 179 10.25 8.68 -9.07
N ARG A 180 10.73 9.82 -8.59
CA ARG A 180 11.98 9.92 -7.82
C ARG A 180 11.92 9.16 -6.51
N THR A 181 10.77 9.17 -5.83
CA THR A 181 10.57 8.41 -4.59
C THR A 181 10.61 6.91 -4.88
N TRP A 182 10.00 6.46 -5.99
CA TRP A 182 10.02 5.06 -6.39
C TRP A 182 11.46 4.61 -6.77
N GLU A 183 12.16 5.38 -7.60
CA GLU A 183 13.55 5.12 -7.96
C GLU A 183 14.45 5.03 -6.72
N TYR A 184 14.28 5.97 -5.77
CA TYR A 184 14.99 5.96 -4.51
C TYR A 184 14.74 4.69 -3.68
N CYS A 185 13.49 4.25 -3.59
CA CYS A 185 13.14 3.02 -2.88
C CYS A 185 13.71 1.78 -3.57
N TYR A 186 13.65 1.73 -4.90
CA TYR A 186 14.23 0.64 -5.68
C TYR A 186 15.73 0.54 -5.45
N ASP A 187 16.44 1.64 -5.54
CA ASP A 187 17.90 1.69 -5.31
C ASP A 187 18.29 1.35 -3.86
N THR A 188 17.45 1.71 -2.91
CA THR A 188 17.70 1.42 -1.49
C THR A 188 17.48 -0.05 -1.17
N ASN A 189 16.40 -0.63 -1.65
CA ASN A 189 16.02 -2.01 -1.36
C ASN A 189 16.68 -3.03 -2.29
N ARG A 190 17.00 -2.64 -3.52
CA ARG A 190 17.60 -3.49 -4.57
C ARG A 190 17.05 -4.91 -4.55
N PRO A 191 15.75 -5.09 -4.84
CA PRO A 191 15.13 -6.40 -4.79
C PRO A 191 15.89 -7.34 -5.71
N GLN A 192 16.17 -8.55 -5.23
CA GLN A 192 16.84 -9.55 -6.07
C GLN A 192 15.89 -9.98 -7.18
N PRO A 193 16.39 -10.13 -8.41
CA PRO A 193 15.60 -10.70 -9.49
C PRO A 193 15.05 -12.08 -9.07
N VAL A 194 13.80 -12.30 -9.34
CA VAL A 194 13.19 -13.63 -9.13
C VAL A 194 13.45 -14.45 -10.38
N ASP A 195 14.08 -15.61 -10.23
CA ASP A 195 14.20 -16.57 -11.31
C ASP A 195 12.80 -17.05 -11.67
N THR A 196 12.40 -16.81 -12.91
CA THR A 196 11.13 -17.29 -13.44
C THR A 196 11.39 -18.26 -14.58
N PRO A 197 10.68 -19.40 -14.65
CA PRO A 197 10.82 -20.37 -15.73
C PRO A 197 10.28 -19.83 -17.06
N TYR A 198 9.66 -18.65 -17.06
CA TYR A 198 9.06 -18.06 -18.24
C TYR A 198 9.87 -16.88 -18.75
N THR A 199 10.22 -16.92 -20.04
CA THR A 199 10.67 -15.74 -20.77
C THR A 199 9.49 -14.79 -21.00
N VAL A 200 9.78 -13.53 -21.30
CA VAL A 200 8.75 -12.53 -21.66
C VAL A 200 7.90 -13.01 -22.83
N ASP A 201 8.52 -13.62 -23.85
CA ASP A 201 7.81 -14.13 -25.03
C ASP A 201 6.91 -15.31 -24.67
N ARG A 202 7.36 -16.21 -23.78
CA ARG A 202 6.51 -17.28 -23.29
C ARG A 202 5.34 -16.77 -22.45
N MET A 203 5.55 -15.72 -21.65
CA MET A 203 4.44 -15.07 -20.91
C MET A 203 3.42 -14.46 -21.86
N LYS A 204 3.86 -13.77 -22.91
CA LYS A 204 2.97 -13.23 -23.96
C LYS A 204 2.16 -14.34 -24.63
N GLU A 205 2.81 -15.43 -25.03
CA GLU A 205 2.17 -16.58 -25.66
C GLU A 205 1.09 -17.18 -24.73
N VAL A 206 1.43 -17.43 -23.45
CA VAL A 206 0.49 -17.99 -22.48
C VAL A 206 -0.72 -17.07 -22.27
N LEU A 207 -0.48 -15.76 -22.14
CA LEU A 207 -1.55 -14.77 -21.98
C LEU A 207 -2.42 -14.67 -23.25
N SER A 208 -1.82 -14.67 -24.43
CA SER A 208 -2.56 -14.64 -25.69
C SER A 208 -3.44 -15.89 -25.87
N ASN A 209 -2.89 -17.06 -25.59
CA ASN A 209 -3.65 -18.31 -25.62
C ASN A 209 -4.79 -18.32 -24.61
N PHE A 210 -4.54 -17.87 -23.38
CA PHE A 210 -5.58 -17.73 -22.36
C PHE A 210 -6.74 -16.83 -22.84
N PHE A 211 -6.44 -15.69 -23.47
CA PHE A 211 -7.48 -14.80 -23.98
C PHE A 211 -8.27 -15.44 -25.14
N VAL A 212 -7.59 -16.14 -26.07
CA VAL A 212 -8.28 -16.85 -27.16
C VAL A 212 -9.18 -17.96 -26.59
N GLU A 213 -8.70 -18.73 -25.63
CA GLU A 213 -9.48 -19.78 -24.97
C GLU A 213 -10.64 -19.26 -24.13
N SER A 214 -10.55 -18.02 -23.67
CA SER A 214 -11.59 -17.34 -22.89
C SER A 214 -12.70 -16.74 -23.75
N TYR A 215 -12.66 -16.92 -25.08
CA TYR A 215 -13.70 -16.44 -25.97
C TYR A 215 -15.00 -17.23 -25.77
N VAL A 216 -16.11 -16.51 -25.62
CA VAL A 216 -17.45 -17.06 -25.45
C VAL A 216 -18.29 -16.64 -26.64
N ASP A 217 -18.65 -17.58 -27.50
CA ASP A 217 -19.38 -17.33 -28.76
C ASP A 217 -20.85 -17.79 -28.74
N ASN A 218 -21.26 -18.48 -27.70
CA ASN A 218 -22.59 -19.06 -27.55
C ASN A 218 -23.63 -18.07 -26.96
N THR A 219 -23.28 -16.81 -26.88
CA THR A 219 -24.15 -15.74 -26.38
C THR A 219 -24.43 -14.73 -27.50
N PRO A 220 -25.56 -13.99 -27.44
CA PRO A 220 -25.87 -12.98 -28.44
C PRO A 220 -24.84 -11.86 -28.59
N THR A 221 -24.00 -11.65 -27.58
CA THR A 221 -23.08 -10.52 -27.52
C THR A 221 -21.63 -10.88 -27.84
N HIS A 222 -21.25 -12.17 -27.87
CA HIS A 222 -19.89 -12.66 -28.06
C HIS A 222 -18.86 -11.83 -27.28
N TYR A 223 -18.19 -12.37 -26.30
CA TYR A 223 -17.25 -11.62 -25.47
C TYR A 223 -16.07 -12.48 -25.02
N TYR A 224 -14.99 -11.82 -24.62
CA TYR A 224 -13.85 -12.46 -23.95
C TYR A 224 -14.02 -12.37 -22.45
N SER A 225 -13.98 -13.52 -21.80
CA SER A 225 -13.98 -13.57 -20.35
C SER A 225 -12.56 -13.38 -19.82
N GLY A 226 -12.41 -12.56 -18.80
CA GLY A 226 -11.13 -12.36 -18.13
C GLY A 226 -10.76 -13.43 -17.10
N VAL A 227 -11.63 -14.44 -16.95
CA VAL A 227 -11.44 -15.57 -16.03
C VAL A 227 -11.84 -16.86 -16.74
N GLU A 228 -11.32 -17.99 -16.30
CA GLU A 228 -11.72 -19.31 -16.82
C GLU A 228 -13.19 -19.59 -16.47
N LEU A 229 -14.08 -19.20 -17.36
CA LEU A 229 -15.54 -19.28 -17.17
C LEU A 229 -16.19 -20.42 -17.96
N LYS A 230 -15.40 -21.35 -18.51
CA LYS A 230 -15.98 -22.54 -19.18
C LYS A 230 -16.95 -23.33 -18.31
N THR A 231 -16.86 -23.15 -16.99
CA THR A 231 -17.71 -23.80 -15.98
C THR A 231 -18.67 -22.85 -15.27
N ALA A 232 -18.53 -21.54 -15.42
CA ALA A 232 -19.45 -20.59 -14.80
C ALA A 232 -20.63 -20.36 -15.72
N THR A 233 -21.82 -20.59 -15.21
CA THR A 233 -23.04 -20.06 -15.81
C THR A 233 -22.92 -18.54 -15.77
N CYS A 234 -22.56 -17.96 -16.91
CA CYS A 234 -22.56 -16.52 -17.08
C CYS A 234 -24.01 -16.04 -17.19
N ASP A 235 -24.69 -15.96 -16.06
CA ASP A 235 -26.02 -15.33 -15.99
C ASP A 235 -25.95 -13.81 -16.15
N HIS A 236 -24.74 -13.25 -16.22
CA HIS A 236 -24.49 -11.81 -16.31
C HIS A 236 -23.73 -11.47 -17.58
N VAL A 237 -24.40 -11.62 -18.71
CA VAL A 237 -23.92 -11.12 -20.02
C VAL A 237 -23.69 -9.60 -20.00
N ASP A 238 -24.31 -8.92 -19.03
CA ASP A 238 -24.23 -7.46 -18.87
C ASP A 238 -22.90 -6.95 -18.31
N VAL A 239 -22.05 -7.83 -17.81
CA VAL A 239 -20.74 -7.49 -17.24
C VAL A 239 -19.61 -7.95 -18.17
N ALA A 240 -19.77 -7.78 -19.45
CA ALA A 240 -18.63 -7.71 -20.35
C ALA A 240 -17.79 -6.50 -19.88
N GLU A 241 -16.78 -6.77 -19.07
CA GLU A 241 -15.86 -5.70 -18.63
C GLU A 241 -15.18 -5.14 -19.88
N ILE A 242 -15.69 -4.02 -20.36
CA ILE A 242 -15.18 -3.31 -21.54
C ILE A 242 -13.66 -3.11 -21.44
N GLY A 243 -13.14 -2.99 -20.22
CA GLY A 243 -11.70 -2.96 -19.94
C GLY A 243 -10.96 -4.25 -20.31
N PHE A 244 -11.57 -5.41 -20.16
CA PHE A 244 -11.00 -6.69 -20.60
C PHE A 244 -11.05 -6.87 -22.09
N VAL A 245 -12.16 -6.52 -22.72
CA VAL A 245 -12.30 -6.55 -24.18
C VAL A 245 -11.27 -5.64 -24.84
N GLY A 246 -11.10 -4.41 -24.37
CA GLY A 246 -10.10 -3.49 -24.89
C GLY A 246 -8.66 -3.99 -24.75
N ARG A 247 -8.31 -4.59 -23.64
CA ARG A 247 -6.97 -5.18 -23.42
C ARG A 247 -6.76 -6.41 -24.29
N THR A 248 -7.77 -7.25 -24.44
CA THR A 248 -7.69 -8.45 -25.26
C THR A 248 -7.52 -8.10 -26.73
N LEU A 249 -8.25 -7.11 -27.24
CA LEU A 249 -8.10 -6.60 -28.60
C LEU A 249 -6.70 -6.00 -28.82
N LEU A 250 -6.19 -5.23 -27.87
CA LEU A 250 -4.85 -4.66 -27.93
C LEU A 250 -3.76 -5.75 -27.92
N ASN A 251 -3.92 -6.79 -27.10
CA ASN A 251 -3.01 -7.91 -27.07
C ASN A 251 -3.07 -8.74 -28.36
N ALA A 252 -4.26 -8.98 -28.91
CA ALA A 252 -4.43 -9.66 -30.19
C ALA A 252 -3.85 -8.84 -31.37
N PHE A 253 -3.87 -7.52 -31.28
CA PHE A 253 -3.30 -6.64 -32.30
C PHE A 253 -1.76 -6.57 -32.22
N ASN A 254 -1.18 -6.79 -31.06
CA ASN A 254 0.25 -6.77 -30.82
C ASN A 254 0.90 -8.18 -30.89
N ALA A 255 0.13 -9.25 -31.06
CA ALA A 255 0.58 -10.63 -31.25
C ALA A 255 0.70 -10.97 -32.72
#